data_51e177c98970694209b785c9d4bab8d6
#
_entry.id   51e177c98970694209b785c9d4bab8d6
#
_cell.length_a   1.000
_cell.length_b   1.000
_cell.length_c   1.000
_cell.angle_alpha   90.00
_cell.angle_beta   90.00
_cell.angle_gamma   90.00
#
_symmetry.space_group_name_H-M   'P 1'
#
loop_
_entity.id
_entity.type
_entity.pdbx_description
1 polymer ?
#
loop_
_entity_poly.entity_id
_entity_poly.type
_entity_poly.pdbx_seq_one_letter_code
_entity_poly.pdbx_strand_id
1 'polypeptide(L)'
;MDRSRWCVPFCSLFLVFLFFTPASEAQLDDATRKLSYDIFKQLIEINSTDSVGSVTAASDAMAQRFRDAGFAESDIQILGPNDRKKNVIVRLHGTGKHKALLLIGHLDVVEARREDWTTEPFHFVEKDGFYYGRGTQDMKSGDAIMATTLIRFKKEGYTPDRDIILALTADEEGGKSNGVDWLLKNHRDLISAEVVFNHDGGGILGDHGKPVMMTVDATEKLYADFQLSVTNPGGHSSLPRPDNAIYALADGLARLQNYQFPFELNEVTRAYYEHMATVETPERRADMKAMLNNPPDAQAVARLSKDPIDNSTTHTTCVATRLDAGHANNALPQRAEANVNCRILPGHSAEEVRQQLIKVFSDPKITVRYVDNFGNISDRAPDRKSLPPPPLSREVFGPLEKITSQMWPGTPVVPEMATGASDGIYTMSAGIPTYGIAGIAIDRDDIRAHGQDERLGIESYYKGVDFYYRFLKAVTSE
;
A
#
# COMPACT_ATOMS: atom_id res chain seq x y z
N MET A 1 14.71 -46.61 -82.76
CA MET A 1 13.40 -46.19 -82.21
C MET A 1 13.32 -46.72 -80.81
N ASP A 2 13.76 -45.92 -79.90
CA ASP A 2 13.78 -46.32 -78.47
C ASP A 2 13.12 -45.21 -77.63
N ARG A 3 12.09 -45.57 -76.91
CA ARG A 3 11.27 -44.70 -76.04
C ARG A 3 11.59 -45.04 -74.60
N SER A 4 12.53 -44.32 -73.99
CA SER A 4 12.79 -44.36 -72.53
C SER A 4 11.77 -43.53 -71.79
N ARG A 5 10.96 -44.18 -70.93
CA ARG A 5 10.00 -43.57 -69.97
C ARG A 5 10.73 -43.22 -68.73
N TRP A 6 10.74 -41.96 -68.37
CA TRP A 6 11.23 -41.45 -67.04
C TRP A 6 10.08 -41.55 -66.03
N CYS A 7 10.21 -42.36 -65.02
CA CYS A 7 9.37 -42.35 -63.82
C CYS A 7 9.93 -41.32 -62.84
N VAL A 8 9.11 -40.31 -62.48
CA VAL A 8 9.41 -39.33 -61.37
C VAL A 8 8.70 -39.88 -60.13
N PRO A 9 9.40 -40.07 -58.99
CA PRO A 9 8.73 -40.43 -57.74
C PRO A 9 8.08 -39.19 -57.12
N PHE A 10 6.81 -39.26 -56.84
CA PHE A 10 6.04 -38.29 -56.08
C PHE A 10 6.40 -38.45 -54.60
N CYS A 11 7.19 -37.56 -54.06
CA CYS A 11 7.46 -37.47 -52.62
C CYS A 11 6.31 -36.70 -51.94
N SER A 12 5.39 -37.40 -51.31
CA SER A 12 4.32 -36.79 -50.55
C SER A 12 4.88 -36.29 -49.21
N LEU A 13 5.04 -34.96 -49.10
CA LEU A 13 5.40 -34.30 -47.88
C LEU A 13 4.17 -34.23 -46.94
N PHE A 14 4.14 -35.09 -45.92
CA PHE A 14 3.14 -34.97 -44.85
C PHE A 14 3.52 -33.80 -43.94
N LEU A 15 2.83 -32.67 -44.11
CA LEU A 15 2.90 -31.56 -43.12
C LEU A 15 2.10 -31.98 -41.86
N VAL A 16 2.81 -32.33 -40.80
CA VAL A 16 2.21 -32.49 -39.48
C VAL A 16 1.93 -31.09 -38.91
N PHE A 17 0.68 -30.67 -38.98
CA PHE A 17 0.19 -29.52 -38.23
C PHE A 17 0.13 -29.89 -36.74
N LEU A 18 1.13 -29.49 -35.97
CA LEU A 18 1.04 -29.43 -34.52
C LEU A 18 0.04 -28.34 -34.13
N PHE A 19 -1.19 -28.73 -33.87
CA PHE A 19 -2.15 -27.86 -33.21
C PHE A 19 -1.63 -27.59 -31.78
N PHE A 20 -0.99 -26.46 -31.57
CA PHE A 20 -0.85 -25.91 -30.23
C PHE A 20 -2.26 -25.54 -29.74
N THR A 21 -2.89 -26.42 -29.00
CA THR A 21 -4.03 -26.00 -28.16
C THR A 21 -3.48 -25.03 -27.15
N PRO A 22 -3.98 -23.77 -27.07
CA PRO A 22 -3.64 -22.90 -25.98
C PRO A 22 -3.98 -23.66 -24.69
N ALA A 23 -3.05 -23.69 -23.74
CA ALA A 23 -3.32 -24.21 -22.40
C ALA A 23 -4.55 -23.47 -21.90
N SER A 24 -5.66 -24.19 -21.70
CA SER A 24 -6.84 -23.63 -21.05
C SER A 24 -6.37 -23.03 -19.74
N GLU A 25 -6.52 -21.72 -19.56
CA GLU A 25 -6.42 -21.11 -18.24
C GLU A 25 -7.28 -21.96 -17.30
N ALA A 26 -6.65 -22.58 -16.31
CA ALA A 26 -7.40 -23.37 -15.34
C ALA A 26 -8.31 -22.39 -14.60
N GLN A 27 -9.57 -22.35 -15.00
CA GLN A 27 -10.57 -21.51 -14.39
C GLN A 27 -10.66 -21.88 -12.90
N LEU A 28 -10.68 -20.85 -12.04
CA LEU A 28 -10.84 -21.03 -10.59
C LEU A 28 -12.08 -21.93 -10.35
N ASP A 29 -11.91 -23.00 -9.57
CA ASP A 29 -13.00 -23.93 -9.31
C ASP A 29 -14.17 -23.28 -8.54
N ASP A 30 -15.39 -23.80 -8.74
CA ASP A 30 -16.61 -23.23 -8.18
C ASP A 30 -16.60 -23.21 -6.63
N ALA A 31 -15.95 -24.19 -5.99
CA ALA A 31 -15.88 -24.26 -4.53
C ALA A 31 -14.99 -23.13 -3.99
N THR A 32 -13.86 -22.86 -4.65
CA THR A 32 -12.96 -21.75 -4.31
C THR A 32 -13.63 -20.40 -4.60
N ARG A 33 -14.32 -20.26 -5.74
CA ARG A 33 -15.09 -19.04 -6.06
C ARG A 33 -16.12 -18.75 -4.97
N LYS A 34 -16.92 -19.78 -4.61
CA LYS A 34 -17.93 -19.63 -3.56
C LYS A 34 -17.30 -19.28 -2.20
N LEU A 35 -16.23 -19.94 -1.82
CA LEU A 35 -15.54 -19.67 -0.55
C LEU A 35 -15.07 -18.21 -0.48
N SER A 36 -14.37 -17.74 -1.51
CA SER A 36 -13.86 -16.38 -1.56
C SER A 36 -14.98 -15.33 -1.56
N TYR A 37 -16.06 -15.58 -2.31
CA TYR A 37 -17.26 -14.74 -2.30
C TYR A 37 -17.88 -14.65 -0.90
N ASP A 38 -18.08 -15.80 -0.24
CA ASP A 38 -18.73 -15.86 1.08
C ASP A 38 -17.90 -15.15 2.16
N ILE A 39 -16.55 -15.25 2.08
CA ILE A 39 -15.64 -14.54 2.99
C ILE A 39 -15.68 -13.03 2.71
N PHE A 40 -15.55 -12.63 1.46
CA PHE A 40 -15.54 -11.23 1.07
C PHE A 40 -16.86 -10.53 1.47
N LYS A 41 -17.99 -11.14 1.12
CA LYS A 41 -19.32 -10.65 1.52
C LYS A 41 -19.42 -10.50 3.03
N GLN A 42 -19.01 -11.50 3.81
CA GLN A 42 -19.08 -11.46 5.27
C GLN A 42 -18.24 -10.30 5.82
N LEU A 43 -17.04 -10.08 5.30
CA LEU A 43 -16.17 -8.98 5.74
C LEU A 43 -16.77 -7.61 5.44
N ILE A 44 -17.32 -7.39 4.24
CA ILE A 44 -17.98 -6.13 3.89
C ILE A 44 -19.19 -5.84 4.78
N GLU A 45 -19.97 -6.88 5.12
CA GLU A 45 -21.18 -6.73 5.93
C GLU A 45 -20.90 -6.53 7.43
N ILE A 46 -19.64 -6.64 7.86
CA ILE A 46 -19.21 -6.28 9.21
C ILE A 46 -18.69 -4.85 9.21
N ASN A 47 -19.40 -3.93 9.89
CA ASN A 47 -18.89 -2.58 10.09
C ASN A 47 -17.69 -2.61 11.07
N SER A 48 -16.51 -2.22 10.58
CA SER A 48 -15.25 -2.19 11.33
C SER A 48 -14.62 -0.79 11.38
N THR A 49 -15.44 0.26 11.19
CA THR A 49 -15.02 1.65 11.36
C THR A 49 -14.56 1.95 12.80
N ASP A 50 -13.73 2.96 12.98
CA ASP A 50 -13.23 3.33 14.31
C ASP A 50 -14.33 3.88 15.23
N SER A 51 -15.27 4.66 14.70
CA SER A 51 -16.29 5.35 15.51
C SER A 51 -17.28 4.38 16.17
N VAL A 52 -17.93 3.52 15.38
CA VAL A 52 -19.03 2.66 15.84
C VAL A 52 -18.86 1.18 15.54
N GLY A 53 -17.89 0.82 14.68
CA GLY A 53 -17.64 -0.55 14.24
C GLY A 53 -16.84 -1.39 15.24
N SER A 54 -16.54 -2.61 14.88
CA SER A 54 -15.73 -3.53 15.67
C SER A 54 -14.84 -4.40 14.76
N VAL A 55 -13.55 -4.18 14.80
CA VAL A 55 -12.56 -5.06 14.14
C VAL A 55 -12.58 -6.45 14.76
N THR A 56 -12.81 -6.55 16.07
CA THR A 56 -12.94 -7.85 16.77
C THR A 56 -14.03 -8.73 16.17
N ALA A 57 -15.16 -8.14 15.74
CA ALA A 57 -16.22 -8.91 15.07
C ALA A 57 -15.75 -9.54 13.75
N ALA A 58 -14.94 -8.82 12.99
CA ALA A 58 -14.32 -9.34 11.75
C ALA A 58 -13.26 -10.41 12.07
N SER A 59 -12.43 -10.18 13.09
CA SER A 59 -11.42 -11.14 13.56
C SER A 59 -12.06 -12.45 14.03
N ASP A 60 -13.13 -12.38 14.82
CA ASP A 60 -13.88 -13.55 15.30
C ASP A 60 -14.49 -14.33 14.13
N ALA A 61 -15.07 -13.61 13.16
CA ALA A 61 -15.63 -14.22 11.95
C ALA A 61 -14.57 -14.95 11.13
N MET A 62 -13.40 -14.36 10.95
CA MET A 62 -12.29 -15.00 10.22
C MET A 62 -11.74 -16.20 11.01
N ALA A 63 -11.53 -16.08 12.31
CA ALA A 63 -11.11 -17.20 13.14
C ALA A 63 -12.07 -18.40 13.03
N GLN A 64 -13.38 -18.14 13.01
CA GLN A 64 -14.37 -19.21 12.83
C GLN A 64 -14.22 -19.89 11.45
N ARG A 65 -13.97 -19.11 10.37
CA ARG A 65 -13.71 -19.68 9.04
C ARG A 65 -12.49 -20.61 9.02
N PHE A 66 -11.43 -20.28 9.74
CA PHE A 66 -10.24 -21.11 9.84
C PHE A 66 -10.49 -22.38 10.69
N ARG A 67 -11.25 -22.29 11.79
CA ARG A 67 -11.70 -23.45 12.55
C ARG A 67 -12.49 -24.42 11.68
N ASP A 68 -13.48 -23.90 10.95
CA ASP A 68 -14.33 -24.69 10.04
C ASP A 68 -13.53 -25.34 8.91
N ALA A 69 -12.39 -24.76 8.54
CA ALA A 69 -11.45 -25.31 7.57
C ALA A 69 -10.47 -26.35 8.15
N GLY A 70 -10.53 -26.61 9.48
CA GLY A 70 -9.73 -27.62 10.16
C GLY A 70 -8.35 -27.15 10.62
N PHE A 71 -8.14 -25.84 10.82
CA PHE A 71 -6.97 -25.35 11.54
C PHE A 71 -7.11 -25.70 13.02
N ALA A 72 -6.00 -26.04 13.67
CA ALA A 72 -6.00 -26.33 15.10
C ALA A 72 -6.20 -25.04 15.91
N GLU A 73 -6.84 -25.13 17.08
CA GLU A 73 -7.06 -23.97 17.94
C GLU A 73 -5.73 -23.31 18.38
N SER A 74 -4.67 -24.10 18.52
CA SER A 74 -3.31 -23.61 18.79
C SER A 74 -2.75 -22.71 17.69
N ASP A 75 -3.23 -22.85 16.47
CA ASP A 75 -2.75 -22.14 15.28
C ASP A 75 -3.54 -20.87 15.02
N ILE A 76 -4.57 -20.59 15.83
CA ILE A 76 -5.44 -19.42 15.70
C ILE A 76 -5.35 -18.59 16.99
N GLN A 77 -4.96 -17.34 16.86
CA GLN A 77 -4.88 -16.41 18.00
C GLN A 77 -5.74 -15.18 17.73
N ILE A 78 -6.55 -14.77 18.72
CA ILE A 78 -7.34 -13.53 18.66
C ILE A 78 -6.92 -12.68 19.83
N LEU A 79 -6.18 -11.61 19.60
CA LEU A 79 -5.64 -10.77 20.66
C LEU A 79 -5.45 -9.32 20.18
N GLY A 80 -5.55 -8.40 21.11
CA GLY A 80 -5.44 -6.98 20.80
C GLY A 80 -5.49 -6.11 22.04
N PRO A 81 -5.30 -4.79 21.91
CA PRO A 81 -5.20 -3.86 23.02
C PRO A 81 -6.52 -3.64 23.78
N ASN A 82 -7.66 -3.89 23.15
CA ASN A 82 -9.00 -3.74 23.75
C ASN A 82 -10.04 -4.61 23.04
N ASP A 83 -11.26 -4.61 23.56
CA ASP A 83 -12.35 -5.52 23.11
C ASP A 83 -12.88 -5.21 21.71
N ARG A 84 -12.64 -4.03 21.14
CA ARG A 84 -13.08 -3.67 19.78
C ARG A 84 -11.98 -3.79 18.73
N LYS A 85 -10.72 -3.93 19.14
CA LYS A 85 -9.52 -3.82 18.29
C LYS A 85 -8.63 -5.06 18.43
N LYS A 86 -9.23 -6.26 18.30
CA LYS A 86 -8.48 -7.52 18.29
C LYS A 86 -8.08 -7.87 16.88
N ASN A 87 -6.87 -8.36 16.74
CA ASN A 87 -6.30 -8.93 15.52
C ASN A 87 -6.56 -10.43 15.50
N VAL A 88 -6.60 -11.05 14.33
CA VAL A 88 -6.56 -12.50 14.19
C VAL A 88 -5.28 -12.91 13.51
N ILE A 89 -4.55 -13.83 14.14
CA ILE A 89 -3.33 -14.43 13.62
C ILE A 89 -3.57 -15.91 13.37
N VAL A 90 -3.25 -16.39 12.17
CA VAL A 90 -3.39 -17.80 11.78
C VAL A 90 -2.10 -18.31 11.21
N ARG A 91 -1.69 -19.53 11.62
CA ARG A 91 -0.47 -20.18 11.14
C ARG A 91 -0.79 -21.46 10.37
N LEU A 92 -0.29 -21.52 9.14
CA LEU A 92 -0.21 -22.75 8.36
C LEU A 92 1.22 -23.29 8.47
N HIS A 93 1.39 -24.44 9.09
CA HIS A 93 2.70 -25.04 9.27
C HIS A 93 3.28 -25.58 7.97
N GLY A 94 4.57 -25.33 7.77
CA GLY A 94 5.37 -25.86 6.69
C GLY A 94 6.41 -26.87 7.16
N THR A 95 7.37 -27.19 6.28
CA THR A 95 8.47 -28.13 6.60
C THR A 95 9.54 -27.52 7.52
N GLY A 96 9.53 -26.20 7.72
CA GLY A 96 10.52 -25.47 8.50
C GLY A 96 11.89 -25.34 7.82
N LYS A 97 11.99 -25.57 6.53
CA LYS A 97 13.25 -25.43 5.75
C LYS A 97 13.72 -23.96 5.71
N HIS A 98 12.78 -23.04 5.69
CA HIS A 98 13.01 -21.59 5.75
C HIS A 98 12.27 -20.97 6.93
N LYS A 99 12.66 -19.75 7.31
CA LYS A 99 11.91 -18.97 8.30
C LYS A 99 10.53 -18.60 7.74
N ALA A 100 9.59 -18.30 8.62
CA ALA A 100 8.22 -18.03 8.24
C ALA A 100 8.08 -16.87 7.25
N LEU A 101 7.03 -16.93 6.43
CA LEU A 101 6.49 -15.84 5.64
C LEU A 101 5.30 -15.24 6.40
N LEU A 102 5.22 -13.91 6.50
CA LEU A 102 4.10 -13.20 7.08
C LEU A 102 3.27 -12.51 6.00
N LEU A 103 1.97 -12.74 6.04
CA LEU A 103 0.97 -12.00 5.27
C LEU A 103 0.29 -11.02 6.22
N ILE A 104 0.19 -9.76 5.83
CA ILE A 104 -0.55 -8.75 6.60
C ILE A 104 -1.66 -8.12 5.76
N GLY A 105 -2.73 -7.76 6.43
CA GLY A 105 -3.83 -6.97 5.92
C GLY A 105 -4.62 -6.38 7.07
N HIS A 106 -5.42 -5.34 6.81
CA HIS A 106 -6.20 -4.69 7.84
C HIS A 106 -7.71 -4.89 7.67
N LEU A 107 -8.37 -5.17 8.77
CA LEU A 107 -9.82 -5.44 8.83
C LEU A 107 -10.65 -4.17 9.04
N ASP A 108 -10.04 -3.10 9.55
CA ASP A 108 -10.71 -1.82 9.71
C ASP A 108 -10.90 -1.12 8.37
N VAL A 109 -11.78 -0.14 8.36
CA VAL A 109 -12.09 0.68 7.19
C VAL A 109 -12.38 2.11 7.63
N VAL A 110 -12.11 3.08 6.75
CA VAL A 110 -12.50 4.47 6.98
C VAL A 110 -14.02 4.63 7.10
N GLU A 111 -14.45 5.73 7.70
CA GLU A 111 -15.86 6.06 7.87
C GLU A 111 -16.59 6.14 6.52
N ALA A 112 -17.85 5.70 6.52
CA ALA A 112 -18.75 5.81 5.39
C ALA A 112 -20.13 6.23 5.87
N ARG A 113 -20.59 7.41 5.41
CA ARG A 113 -21.91 7.93 5.75
C ARG A 113 -22.91 7.51 4.70
N ARG A 114 -24.04 6.95 5.14
CA ARG A 114 -25.08 6.47 4.23
C ARG A 114 -25.58 7.52 3.24
N GLU A 115 -25.69 8.76 3.71
CA GLU A 115 -26.15 9.91 2.91
C GLU A 115 -25.21 10.27 1.74
N ASP A 116 -23.95 9.88 1.82
CA ASP A 116 -22.95 10.15 0.78
C ASP A 116 -22.89 9.04 -0.28
N TRP A 117 -23.57 7.90 -0.06
CA TRP A 117 -23.50 6.73 -0.91
C TRP A 117 -24.79 6.45 -1.66
N THR A 118 -24.70 5.95 -2.89
CA THR A 118 -25.88 5.48 -3.65
C THR A 118 -26.36 4.10 -3.18
N THR A 119 -25.44 3.28 -2.59
CA THR A 119 -25.73 1.98 -1.97
C THR A 119 -25.51 2.04 -0.46
N GLU A 120 -25.93 1.02 0.30
CA GLU A 120 -25.55 0.87 1.70
C GLU A 120 -24.06 0.52 1.81
N PRO A 121 -23.21 1.32 2.49
CA PRO A 121 -21.76 1.09 2.51
C PRO A 121 -21.35 -0.26 3.15
N PHE A 122 -22.12 -0.77 4.11
CA PHE A 122 -21.87 -2.04 4.80
C PHE A 122 -22.86 -3.13 4.38
N HIS A 123 -23.31 -3.08 3.12
CA HIS A 123 -24.09 -4.13 2.48
C HIS A 123 -23.38 -4.51 1.16
N PHE A 124 -23.08 -5.80 1.02
CA PHE A 124 -22.38 -6.29 -0.18
C PHE A 124 -23.33 -6.33 -1.38
N VAL A 125 -23.13 -5.47 -2.36
CA VAL A 125 -23.99 -5.34 -3.53
C VAL A 125 -23.22 -5.77 -4.78
N GLU A 126 -23.79 -6.73 -5.52
CA GLU A 126 -23.33 -7.11 -6.85
C GLU A 126 -24.17 -6.40 -7.90
N LYS A 127 -23.53 -5.53 -8.70
CA LYS A 127 -24.20 -4.74 -9.72
C LYS A 127 -23.23 -4.34 -10.84
N ASP A 128 -23.68 -4.41 -12.08
CA ASP A 128 -22.97 -3.93 -13.28
C ASP A 128 -21.54 -4.46 -13.43
N GLY A 129 -21.27 -5.71 -13.00
CA GLY A 129 -19.96 -6.34 -13.06
C GLY A 129 -19.00 -5.95 -11.91
N PHE A 130 -19.51 -5.29 -10.87
CA PHE A 130 -18.76 -4.86 -9.70
C PHE A 130 -19.39 -5.35 -8.39
N TYR A 131 -18.53 -5.54 -7.40
CA TYR A 131 -18.89 -5.64 -5.99
C TYR A 131 -18.75 -4.25 -5.34
N TYR A 132 -19.83 -3.76 -4.72
CA TYR A 132 -19.87 -2.48 -4.01
C TYR A 132 -19.90 -2.71 -2.50
N GLY A 133 -19.23 -1.83 -1.78
CA GLY A 133 -19.20 -1.77 -0.32
C GLY A 133 -17.91 -1.13 0.19
N ARG A 134 -17.94 -0.56 1.38
CA ARG A 134 -16.75 0.00 2.02
C ARG A 134 -15.76 -1.13 2.35
N GLY A 135 -14.50 -0.98 1.89
CA GLY A 135 -13.45 -1.99 2.02
C GLY A 135 -13.35 -2.92 0.80
N THR A 136 -14.05 -2.63 -0.31
CA THR A 136 -13.95 -3.47 -1.52
C THR A 136 -12.62 -3.28 -2.23
N GLN A 137 -12.01 -2.10 -2.18
CA GLN A 137 -10.64 -1.86 -2.66
C GLN A 137 -9.66 -1.84 -1.49
N ASP A 138 -10.04 -1.25 -0.36
CA ASP A 138 -9.18 -0.98 0.77
C ASP A 138 -9.79 -1.52 2.08
N MET A 139 -9.29 -2.70 2.57
CA MET A 139 -8.65 -3.75 1.76
C MET A 139 -9.27 -5.13 2.05
N LYS A 140 -10.56 -5.19 2.42
CA LYS A 140 -11.25 -6.45 2.78
C LYS A 140 -11.29 -7.48 1.64
N SER A 141 -11.17 -7.04 0.37
CA SER A 141 -10.95 -7.94 -0.75
C SER A 141 -9.63 -8.71 -0.60
N GLY A 142 -8.57 -8.04 -0.19
CA GLY A 142 -7.27 -8.63 0.09
C GLY A 142 -7.30 -9.61 1.25
N ASP A 143 -7.97 -9.24 2.35
CA ASP A 143 -8.19 -10.12 3.49
C ASP A 143 -8.89 -11.42 3.07
N ALA A 144 -9.94 -11.29 2.25
CA ALA A 144 -10.69 -12.44 1.73
C ALA A 144 -9.83 -13.32 0.80
N ILE A 145 -8.98 -12.73 -0.03
CA ILE A 145 -8.05 -13.44 -0.92
C ILE A 145 -7.03 -14.23 -0.11
N MET A 146 -6.39 -13.59 0.87
CA MET A 146 -5.40 -14.25 1.73
C MET A 146 -6.01 -15.39 2.55
N ALA A 147 -7.17 -15.13 3.19
CA ALA A 147 -7.87 -16.16 3.96
C ALA A 147 -8.31 -17.34 3.07
N THR A 148 -8.87 -17.06 1.89
CA THR A 148 -9.24 -18.10 0.91
C THR A 148 -8.03 -18.96 0.52
N THR A 149 -6.89 -18.33 0.26
CA THR A 149 -5.66 -19.03 -0.14
C THR A 149 -5.17 -19.99 0.93
N LEU A 150 -5.10 -19.55 2.20
CA LEU A 150 -4.68 -20.42 3.31
C LEU A 150 -5.67 -21.57 3.56
N ILE A 151 -6.97 -21.28 3.50
CA ILE A 151 -8.01 -22.32 3.64
C ILE A 151 -7.92 -23.34 2.51
N ARG A 152 -7.66 -22.88 1.29
CA ARG A 152 -7.44 -23.76 0.14
C ARG A 152 -6.21 -24.63 0.34
N PHE A 153 -5.06 -24.08 0.73
CA PHE A 153 -3.86 -24.84 1.02
C PHE A 153 -4.11 -25.93 2.09
N LYS A 154 -4.84 -25.59 3.16
CA LYS A 154 -5.21 -26.56 4.21
C LYS A 154 -6.06 -27.69 3.65
N LYS A 155 -7.08 -27.39 2.85
CA LYS A 155 -7.97 -28.39 2.25
C LYS A 155 -7.28 -29.29 1.22
N GLU A 156 -6.32 -28.73 0.47
CA GLU A 156 -5.51 -29.48 -0.50
C GLU A 156 -4.40 -30.32 0.17
N GLY A 157 -4.16 -30.17 1.48
CA GLY A 157 -3.06 -30.82 2.18
C GLY A 157 -1.69 -30.30 1.74
N TYR A 158 -1.63 -29.07 1.21
CA TYR A 158 -0.37 -28.45 0.80
C TYR A 158 0.50 -28.16 2.02
N THR A 159 1.76 -28.62 1.97
CA THR A 159 2.77 -28.34 2.99
C THR A 159 3.84 -27.42 2.37
N PRO A 160 3.86 -26.12 2.73
CA PRO A 160 4.87 -25.18 2.25
C PRO A 160 6.27 -25.50 2.81
N ASP A 161 7.33 -24.95 2.21
CA ASP A 161 8.72 -25.10 2.69
C ASP A 161 8.98 -24.32 4.00
N ARG A 162 8.08 -23.43 4.37
CA ARG A 162 8.12 -22.55 5.56
C ARG A 162 6.73 -22.35 6.14
N ASP A 163 6.65 -21.98 7.39
CA ASP A 163 5.35 -21.55 7.94
C ASP A 163 4.83 -20.31 7.20
N ILE A 164 3.53 -20.29 6.93
CA ILE A 164 2.83 -19.10 6.45
C ILE A 164 1.98 -18.57 7.60
N ILE A 165 2.25 -17.35 8.02
CA ILE A 165 1.50 -16.63 9.04
C ILE A 165 0.61 -15.60 8.36
N LEU A 166 -0.68 -15.59 8.67
CA LEU A 166 -1.60 -14.53 8.27
C LEU A 166 -1.94 -13.71 9.51
N ALA A 167 -1.72 -12.41 9.46
CA ALA A 167 -2.16 -11.46 10.48
C ALA A 167 -3.14 -10.47 9.85
N LEU A 168 -4.41 -10.55 10.22
CA LEU A 168 -5.41 -9.55 9.86
C LEU A 168 -5.60 -8.63 11.06
N THR A 169 -5.35 -7.34 10.86
CA THR A 169 -5.06 -6.40 11.93
C THR A 169 -6.08 -5.26 12.04
N ALA A 170 -5.96 -4.46 13.08
CA ALA A 170 -6.83 -3.35 13.41
C ALA A 170 -6.10 -2.01 13.28
N ASP A 171 -6.86 -0.92 13.04
CA ASP A 171 -6.43 0.47 13.13
C ASP A 171 -5.24 0.84 12.20
N GLU A 172 -5.25 0.33 10.99
CA GLU A 172 -4.41 0.86 9.91
C GLU A 172 -4.92 2.24 9.49
N GLU A 173 -6.21 2.33 9.20
CA GLU A 173 -6.92 3.50 8.65
C GLU A 173 -7.11 4.64 9.67
N GLY A 174 -6.92 4.36 10.92
CA GLY A 174 -7.07 5.34 11.99
C GLY A 174 -7.30 4.68 13.34
N GLY A 175 -7.34 5.50 14.37
CA GLY A 175 -7.45 5.01 15.72
C GLY A 175 -6.11 5.08 16.45
N LYS A 176 -6.05 4.47 17.64
CA LYS A 176 -4.89 4.56 18.53
C LYS A 176 -4.26 3.21 18.86
N SER A 177 -4.63 2.19 18.10
CA SER A 177 -4.34 0.81 18.46
C SER A 177 -3.87 -0.03 17.27
N ASN A 178 -3.05 0.59 16.38
CA ASN A 178 -2.56 -0.10 15.19
C ASN A 178 -2.06 -1.52 15.53
N GLY A 179 -2.64 -2.50 14.86
CA GLY A 179 -2.50 -3.90 15.21
C GLY A 179 -1.11 -4.46 14.95
N VAL A 180 -0.46 -4.07 13.84
CA VAL A 180 0.90 -4.53 13.51
C VAL A 180 1.91 -3.95 14.50
N ASP A 181 1.83 -2.65 14.79
CA ASP A 181 2.71 -2.01 15.79
C ASP A 181 2.52 -2.63 17.18
N TRP A 182 1.26 -2.88 17.57
CA TRP A 182 0.94 -3.51 18.85
C TRP A 182 1.47 -4.95 18.93
N LEU A 183 1.32 -5.75 17.87
CA LEU A 183 1.84 -7.12 17.80
C LEU A 183 3.38 -7.14 17.87
N LEU A 184 4.05 -6.26 17.13
CA LEU A 184 5.52 -6.15 17.16
C LEU A 184 6.06 -5.79 18.55
N LYS A 185 5.31 -4.99 19.32
CA LYS A 185 5.69 -4.58 20.68
C LYS A 185 5.41 -5.63 21.75
N ASN A 186 4.29 -6.36 21.62
CA ASN A 186 3.77 -7.20 22.70
C ASN A 186 3.82 -8.71 22.40
N HIS A 187 3.80 -9.11 21.12
CA HIS A 187 3.68 -10.51 20.67
C HIS A 187 4.49 -10.76 19.40
N ARG A 188 5.70 -10.22 19.35
CA ARG A 188 6.57 -10.32 18.17
C ARG A 188 6.82 -11.77 17.72
N ASP A 189 6.82 -12.72 18.63
CA ASP A 189 6.98 -14.15 18.36
C ASP A 189 5.87 -14.72 17.46
N LEU A 190 4.65 -14.20 17.56
CA LEU A 190 3.52 -14.63 16.75
C LEU A 190 3.65 -14.22 15.27
N ILE A 191 4.32 -13.08 14.99
CA ILE A 191 4.46 -12.51 13.64
C ILE A 191 5.91 -12.41 13.17
N SER A 192 6.83 -13.14 13.81
CA SER A 192 8.24 -13.18 13.39
C SER A 192 8.40 -13.91 12.07
N ALA A 193 8.96 -13.25 11.05
CA ALA A 193 9.08 -13.76 9.70
C ALA A 193 10.40 -13.33 9.03
N GLU A 194 10.76 -13.98 7.93
CA GLU A 194 11.88 -13.62 7.06
C GLU A 194 11.51 -12.51 6.08
N VAL A 195 10.26 -12.54 5.61
CA VAL A 195 9.70 -11.60 4.65
C VAL A 195 8.22 -11.39 4.94
N VAL A 196 7.73 -10.20 4.62
CA VAL A 196 6.31 -9.82 4.74
C VAL A 196 5.75 -9.50 3.37
N PHE A 197 4.57 -10.03 3.06
CA PHE A 197 3.74 -9.56 1.97
C PHE A 197 2.54 -8.83 2.54
N ASN A 198 2.47 -7.52 2.25
CA ASN A 198 1.34 -6.67 2.58
C ASN A 198 0.39 -6.65 1.37
N HIS A 199 -0.85 -7.06 1.55
CA HIS A 199 -1.82 -7.01 0.45
C HIS A 199 -2.36 -5.58 0.23
N ASP A 200 -2.07 -4.67 1.16
CA ASP A 200 -2.42 -3.25 1.08
C ASP A 200 -1.33 -2.46 0.34
N GLY A 201 -1.06 -2.85 -0.90
CA GLY A 201 -0.08 -2.18 -1.75
C GLY A 201 0.24 -2.95 -3.01
N GLY A 202 0.72 -2.23 -4.01
CA GLY A 202 0.95 -2.78 -5.33
C GLY A 202 -0.33 -3.26 -6.02
N GLY A 203 -0.19 -3.94 -7.15
CA GLY A 203 -1.32 -4.50 -7.89
C GLY A 203 -1.21 -4.26 -9.38
N ILE A 204 -2.25 -4.66 -10.12
CA ILE A 204 -2.31 -4.43 -11.56
C ILE A 204 -2.95 -3.07 -11.83
N LEU A 205 -2.15 -2.11 -12.28
CA LEU A 205 -2.68 -0.85 -12.77
C LEU A 205 -3.33 -1.07 -14.13
N GLY A 206 -4.62 -0.76 -14.24
CA GLY A 206 -5.40 -0.81 -15.46
C GLY A 206 -5.55 0.55 -16.13
N ASP A 207 -5.82 0.52 -17.42
CA ASP A 207 -6.22 1.68 -18.21
C ASP A 207 -7.31 1.24 -19.21
N HIS A 208 -8.54 1.70 -19.00
CA HIS A 208 -9.71 1.28 -19.76
C HIS A 208 -9.87 -0.25 -19.87
N GLY A 209 -9.73 -0.95 -18.73
CA GLY A 209 -9.84 -2.40 -18.61
C GLY A 209 -8.63 -3.20 -19.13
N LYS A 210 -7.55 -2.53 -19.52
CA LYS A 210 -6.32 -3.19 -19.99
C LYS A 210 -5.23 -3.08 -18.93
N PRO A 211 -4.58 -4.19 -18.53
CA PRO A 211 -3.42 -4.16 -17.65
C PRO A 211 -2.27 -3.35 -18.27
N VAL A 212 -1.71 -2.43 -17.52
CA VAL A 212 -0.58 -1.58 -17.93
C VAL A 212 0.70 -2.04 -17.28
N MET A 213 0.69 -2.24 -15.96
CA MET A 213 1.82 -2.72 -15.20
C MET A 213 1.34 -3.43 -13.93
N MET A 214 2.16 -4.33 -13.40
CA MET A 214 2.07 -4.87 -12.06
C MET A 214 3.00 -4.07 -11.18
N THR A 215 2.48 -3.27 -10.27
CA THR A 215 3.31 -2.54 -9.30
C THR A 215 3.56 -3.41 -8.06
N VAL A 216 4.71 -3.20 -7.44
CA VAL A 216 5.12 -3.83 -6.19
C VAL A 216 5.65 -2.73 -5.28
N ASP A 217 4.95 -2.43 -4.20
CA ASP A 217 5.45 -1.48 -3.21
C ASP A 217 6.63 -2.10 -2.47
N ALA A 218 7.83 -1.69 -2.86
CA ALA A 218 9.06 -2.20 -2.27
C ALA A 218 9.64 -1.24 -1.20
N THR A 219 9.01 -0.10 -0.98
CA THR A 219 9.29 0.84 0.10
C THR A 219 8.15 1.86 0.19
N GLU A 220 8.13 2.64 1.26
CA GLU A 220 7.15 3.71 1.45
C GLU A 220 7.74 4.89 2.21
N LYS A 221 7.06 6.05 2.13
CA LYS A 221 7.47 7.26 2.83
C LYS A 221 6.99 7.23 4.28
N LEU A 222 7.82 7.79 5.17
CA LEU A 222 7.43 7.96 6.57
C LEU A 222 6.47 9.15 6.70
N TYR A 223 5.32 8.93 7.35
CA TYR A 223 4.39 9.97 7.76
C TYR A 223 4.88 10.70 9.00
N ALA A 224 4.80 12.02 9.02
CA ALA A 224 5.08 12.82 10.21
C ALA A 224 4.25 14.11 10.21
N ASP A 225 3.64 14.41 11.36
CA ASP A 225 2.96 15.69 11.60
C ASP A 225 3.79 16.60 12.51
N PHE A 226 3.79 17.89 12.18
CA PHE A 226 4.45 18.91 12.96
C PHE A 226 3.48 20.04 13.28
N GLN A 227 3.31 20.35 14.56
CA GLN A 227 2.59 21.53 15.00
C GLN A 227 3.53 22.74 14.97
N LEU A 228 3.15 23.75 14.21
CA LEU A 228 3.75 25.07 14.29
C LEU A 228 2.93 25.92 15.25
N SER A 229 3.58 26.70 16.10
CA SER A 229 2.89 27.65 16.96
C SER A 229 3.68 28.94 17.14
N VAL A 230 2.94 30.06 17.13
CA VAL A 230 3.43 31.40 17.45
C VAL A 230 2.55 31.97 18.55
N THR A 231 3.16 32.51 19.58
CA THR A 231 2.44 33.20 20.65
C THR A 231 2.78 34.69 20.68
N ASN A 232 1.83 35.51 21.15
CA ASN A 232 1.97 36.96 21.24
C ASN A 232 1.17 37.48 22.46
N PRO A 233 1.58 38.55 23.13
CA PRO A 233 0.80 39.12 24.24
C PRO A 233 -0.61 39.57 23.84
N GLY A 234 -0.89 39.77 22.53
CA GLY A 234 -2.16 40.32 22.07
C GLY A 234 -2.28 41.84 22.31
N GLY A 235 -3.52 42.34 22.30
CA GLY A 235 -3.85 43.74 22.48
C GLY A 235 -5.09 44.18 21.74
N HIS A 236 -5.46 45.41 21.84
CA HIS A 236 -6.59 45.99 21.13
C HIS A 236 -6.22 46.26 19.67
N SER A 237 -7.06 45.86 18.72
CA SER A 237 -6.77 45.97 17.26
C SER A 237 -6.58 47.39 16.76
N SER A 238 -7.13 48.38 17.45
CA SER A 238 -6.93 49.83 17.12
C SER A 238 -5.51 50.34 17.42
N LEU A 239 -4.70 49.54 18.11
CA LEU A 239 -3.29 49.81 18.41
C LEU A 239 -2.42 48.71 17.78
N PRO A 240 -2.28 48.67 16.46
CA PRO A 240 -1.57 47.63 15.76
C PRO A 240 -0.09 47.59 16.18
N ARG A 241 0.44 46.38 16.38
CA ARG A 241 1.83 46.13 16.71
C ARG A 241 2.57 45.46 15.56
N PRO A 242 3.89 45.71 15.40
CA PRO A 242 4.68 44.99 14.36
C PRO A 242 4.75 43.49 14.59
N ASP A 243 4.68 43.04 15.86
CA ASP A 243 4.73 41.64 16.25
C ASP A 243 3.31 41.06 16.33
N ASN A 244 2.89 40.41 15.27
CA ASN A 244 1.59 39.76 15.16
C ASN A 244 1.78 38.24 14.93
N ALA A 245 1.11 37.41 15.73
CA ALA A 245 1.27 35.96 15.65
C ALA A 245 0.82 35.40 14.29
N ILE A 246 -0.27 35.95 13.71
CA ILE A 246 -0.74 35.54 12.39
C ILE A 246 0.28 35.87 11.30
N TYR A 247 0.86 37.08 11.34
CA TYR A 247 1.81 37.50 10.30
C TYR A 247 3.09 36.67 10.38
N ALA A 248 3.62 36.43 11.57
CA ALA A 248 4.82 35.61 11.75
C ALA A 248 4.60 34.15 11.24
N LEU A 249 3.45 33.55 11.55
CA LEU A 249 3.12 32.21 11.06
C LEU A 249 2.92 32.20 9.54
N ALA A 250 2.19 33.19 8.99
CA ALA A 250 1.95 33.30 7.55
C ALA A 250 3.26 33.46 6.76
N ASP A 251 4.20 34.27 7.24
CA ASP A 251 5.52 34.43 6.64
C ASP A 251 6.33 33.11 6.68
N GLY A 252 6.20 32.34 7.77
CA GLY A 252 6.78 31.00 7.87
C GLY A 252 6.19 30.04 6.86
N LEU A 253 4.86 29.98 6.73
CA LEU A 253 4.17 29.12 5.75
C LEU A 253 4.48 29.53 4.31
N ALA A 254 4.61 30.83 4.02
CA ALA A 254 5.04 31.29 2.70
C ALA A 254 6.48 30.84 2.35
N ARG A 255 7.38 30.79 3.34
CA ARG A 255 8.73 30.23 3.14
C ARG A 255 8.65 28.72 2.88
N LEU A 256 7.81 27.98 3.61
CA LEU A 256 7.62 26.54 3.39
C LEU A 256 7.07 26.27 1.98
N GLN A 257 6.07 27.04 1.52
CA GLN A 257 5.48 26.93 0.18
C GLN A 257 6.53 27.02 -0.94
N ASN A 258 7.58 27.83 -0.74
CA ASN A 258 8.64 28.07 -1.71
C ASN A 258 9.89 27.20 -1.45
N TYR A 259 9.87 26.32 -0.47
CA TYR A 259 10.98 25.44 -0.14
C TYR A 259 10.79 24.07 -0.78
N GLN A 260 11.79 23.58 -1.47
CA GLN A 260 11.84 22.21 -1.98
C GLN A 260 12.96 21.46 -1.27
N PHE A 261 12.63 20.29 -0.71
CA PHE A 261 13.64 19.39 -0.16
C PHE A 261 14.56 18.87 -1.27
N PRO A 262 15.76 18.39 -0.95
CA PRO A 262 16.68 17.84 -1.93
C PRO A 262 16.06 16.70 -2.74
N PHE A 263 16.44 16.62 -4.01
CA PHE A 263 16.14 15.48 -4.89
C PHE A 263 16.96 14.27 -4.46
N GLU A 264 16.31 13.12 -4.35
CA GLU A 264 16.96 11.85 -4.02
C GLU A 264 16.29 10.69 -4.75
N LEU A 265 17.10 9.72 -5.16
CA LEU A 265 16.67 8.42 -5.67
C LEU A 265 17.26 7.31 -4.80
N ASN A 266 16.42 6.36 -4.42
CA ASN A 266 16.84 5.08 -3.86
C ASN A 266 16.84 3.99 -4.97
N GLU A 267 17.18 2.75 -4.63
CA GLU A 267 17.20 1.63 -5.57
C GLU A 267 15.83 1.41 -6.23
N VAL A 268 14.76 1.49 -5.44
CA VAL A 268 13.38 1.26 -5.90
C VAL A 268 12.92 2.36 -6.85
N THR A 269 13.07 3.63 -6.46
CA THR A 269 12.65 4.76 -7.31
C THR A 269 13.49 4.86 -8.57
N ARG A 270 14.78 4.48 -8.51
CA ARG A 270 15.63 4.38 -9.71
C ARG A 270 15.08 3.32 -10.68
N ALA A 271 14.81 2.11 -10.19
CA ALA A 271 14.28 1.02 -11.03
C ALA A 271 12.90 1.39 -11.61
N TYR A 272 12.05 2.07 -10.84
CA TYR A 272 10.78 2.62 -11.32
C TYR A 272 10.98 3.55 -12.52
N TYR A 273 11.85 4.57 -12.40
CA TYR A 273 12.08 5.53 -13.48
C TYR A 273 12.83 4.94 -14.67
N GLU A 274 13.72 3.97 -14.46
CA GLU A 274 14.34 3.21 -15.55
C GLU A 274 13.28 2.50 -16.40
N HIS A 275 12.27 1.90 -15.74
CA HIS A 275 11.16 1.27 -16.44
C HIS A 275 10.25 2.32 -17.12
N MET A 276 9.80 3.34 -16.38
CA MET A 276 8.91 4.37 -16.91
C MET A 276 9.51 5.10 -18.12
N ALA A 277 10.82 5.29 -18.14
CA ALA A 277 11.54 5.82 -19.31
C ALA A 277 11.43 4.93 -20.56
N THR A 278 10.89 3.72 -20.50
CA THR A 278 10.64 2.89 -21.70
C THR A 278 9.25 3.08 -22.31
N VAL A 279 8.27 3.49 -21.49
CA VAL A 279 6.85 3.54 -21.88
C VAL A 279 6.30 4.97 -22.02
N GLU A 280 6.98 5.96 -21.46
CA GLU A 280 6.57 7.36 -21.46
C GLU A 280 6.73 8.07 -22.81
N THR A 281 6.15 9.26 -22.94
CA THR A 281 6.30 10.14 -24.11
C THR A 281 7.76 10.48 -24.37
N PRO A 282 8.16 10.81 -25.60
CA PRO A 282 9.55 11.11 -25.93
C PRO A 282 10.18 12.19 -25.04
N GLU A 283 9.42 13.23 -24.69
CA GLU A 283 9.89 14.35 -23.88
C GLU A 283 10.12 13.91 -22.42
N ARG A 284 9.13 13.26 -21.78
CA ARG A 284 9.28 12.75 -20.42
C ARG A 284 10.34 11.68 -20.32
N ARG A 285 10.45 10.81 -21.32
CA ARG A 285 11.51 9.79 -21.44
C ARG A 285 12.92 10.43 -21.43
N ALA A 286 13.11 11.52 -22.17
CA ALA A 286 14.40 12.22 -22.20
C ALA A 286 14.73 12.80 -20.83
N ASP A 287 13.75 13.41 -20.16
CA ASP A 287 13.92 13.98 -18.82
C ASP A 287 14.18 12.90 -17.77
N MET A 288 13.43 11.79 -17.78
CA MET A 288 13.67 10.67 -16.87
C MET A 288 15.08 10.09 -17.03
N LYS A 289 15.54 9.88 -18.26
CA LYS A 289 16.92 9.41 -18.50
C LYS A 289 17.97 10.40 -18.02
N ALA A 290 17.75 11.69 -18.23
CA ALA A 290 18.67 12.74 -17.76
C ALA A 290 18.70 12.86 -16.23
N MET A 291 17.55 12.68 -15.57
CA MET A 291 17.42 12.62 -14.11
C MET A 291 18.19 11.42 -13.50
N LEU A 292 18.24 10.29 -14.21
CA LEU A 292 18.93 9.07 -13.77
C LEU A 292 20.46 9.13 -13.89
N ASN A 293 21.02 10.15 -14.56
CA ASN A 293 22.46 10.34 -14.67
C ASN A 293 23.13 10.57 -13.31
N ASN A 294 24.44 10.45 -13.26
CA ASN A 294 25.24 10.80 -12.09
C ASN A 294 26.37 11.79 -12.50
N PRO A 295 26.28 13.09 -12.13
CA PRO A 295 25.19 13.71 -11.36
C PRO A 295 23.88 13.83 -12.18
N PRO A 296 22.72 13.92 -11.50
CA PRO A 296 21.43 14.16 -12.15
C PRO A 296 21.40 15.50 -12.89
N ASP A 297 20.70 15.55 -14.03
CA ASP A 297 20.45 16.81 -14.72
C ASP A 297 19.41 17.66 -13.94
N ALA A 298 19.86 18.78 -13.38
CA ALA A 298 19.01 19.63 -12.54
C ALA A 298 17.82 20.24 -13.27
N GLN A 299 17.91 20.46 -14.60
CA GLN A 299 16.81 21.01 -15.39
C GLN A 299 15.74 19.94 -15.67
N ALA A 300 16.18 18.70 -15.93
CA ALA A 300 15.27 17.56 -16.08
C ALA A 300 14.52 17.28 -14.76
N VAL A 301 15.23 17.25 -13.63
CA VAL A 301 14.63 17.15 -12.30
C VAL A 301 13.59 18.25 -12.08
N ALA A 302 13.92 19.51 -12.36
CA ALA A 302 13.01 20.63 -12.18
C ALA A 302 11.78 20.59 -13.11
N ARG A 303 11.90 19.98 -14.30
CA ARG A 303 10.73 19.80 -15.19
C ARG A 303 9.83 18.68 -14.69
N LEU A 304 10.39 17.52 -14.32
CA LEU A 304 9.63 16.39 -13.78
C LEU A 304 8.96 16.74 -12.45
N SER A 305 9.65 17.45 -11.56
CA SER A 305 9.09 17.87 -10.25
C SER A 305 7.89 18.85 -10.33
N LYS A 306 7.49 19.28 -11.54
CA LYS A 306 6.22 20.00 -11.71
C LYS A 306 5.02 19.06 -11.65
N ASP A 307 5.20 17.80 -11.96
CA ASP A 307 4.21 16.77 -11.76
C ASP A 307 4.18 16.37 -10.27
N PRO A 308 3.01 16.37 -9.59
CA PRO A 308 2.92 16.04 -8.17
C PRO A 308 3.39 14.62 -7.82
N ILE A 309 3.21 13.66 -8.73
CA ILE A 309 3.64 12.27 -8.53
C ILE A 309 5.16 12.19 -8.56
N ASP A 310 5.78 12.71 -9.63
CA ASP A 310 7.24 12.73 -9.76
C ASP A 310 7.89 13.50 -8.60
N ASN A 311 7.30 14.64 -8.21
CA ASN A 311 7.79 15.41 -7.06
C ASN A 311 7.71 14.61 -5.76
N SER A 312 6.58 13.97 -5.49
CA SER A 312 6.42 13.19 -4.26
C SER A 312 7.27 11.94 -4.24
N THR A 313 7.57 11.32 -5.38
CA THR A 313 8.40 10.12 -5.48
C THR A 313 9.90 10.43 -5.28
N THR A 314 10.34 11.65 -5.61
CA THR A 314 11.77 12.02 -5.62
C THR A 314 12.18 13.00 -4.53
N HIS A 315 11.26 13.50 -3.73
CA HIS A 315 11.54 14.47 -2.66
C HIS A 315 10.78 14.13 -1.38
N THR A 316 11.35 14.45 -0.24
CA THR A 316 10.56 14.67 0.97
C THR A 316 9.60 15.84 0.72
N THR A 317 8.34 15.70 1.07
CA THR A 317 7.33 16.73 0.86
C THR A 317 6.68 17.12 2.18
N CYS A 318 6.48 18.43 2.40
CA CYS A 318 5.81 18.97 3.58
C CYS A 318 4.78 19.99 3.15
N VAL A 319 3.55 19.88 3.66
CA VAL A 319 2.42 20.76 3.31
C VAL A 319 1.64 21.15 4.55
N ALA A 320 1.23 22.42 4.63
CA ALA A 320 0.31 22.87 5.68
C ALA A 320 -1.09 22.31 5.40
N THR A 321 -1.68 21.61 6.36
CA THR A 321 -3.00 20.95 6.24
C THR A 321 -4.07 21.58 7.11
N ARG A 322 -3.69 22.27 8.19
CA ARG A 322 -4.62 22.95 9.12
C ARG A 322 -4.03 24.27 9.58
N LEU A 323 -4.91 25.25 9.81
CA LEU A 323 -4.55 26.56 10.34
C LEU A 323 -5.63 27.02 11.31
N ASP A 324 -5.22 27.50 12.49
CA ASP A 324 -6.08 28.11 13.49
C ASP A 324 -5.41 29.35 14.09
N ALA A 325 -6.13 30.47 14.20
CA ALA A 325 -5.52 31.70 14.69
C ALA A 325 -6.55 32.74 15.17
N GLY A 326 -6.18 33.47 16.21
CA GLY A 326 -6.98 34.56 16.79
C GLY A 326 -8.13 34.06 17.65
N HIS A 327 -8.84 35.00 18.30
CA HIS A 327 -9.94 34.67 19.19
C HIS A 327 -11.09 35.72 19.17
N ALA A 328 -10.85 36.89 18.57
CA ALA A 328 -11.85 37.93 18.45
C ALA A 328 -11.51 38.92 17.32
N ASN A 329 -12.54 39.46 16.66
CA ASN A 329 -12.38 40.36 15.50
C ASN A 329 -11.66 41.69 15.83
N ASN A 330 -11.73 42.14 17.07
CA ASN A 330 -11.18 43.43 17.54
C ASN A 330 -9.98 43.26 18.47
N ALA A 331 -9.34 42.09 18.50
CA ALA A 331 -8.16 41.79 19.30
C ALA A 331 -6.98 41.36 18.41
N LEU A 332 -5.77 41.74 18.80
CA LEU A 332 -4.55 41.16 18.24
C LEU A 332 -4.43 39.69 18.65
N PRO A 333 -4.05 38.79 17.74
CA PRO A 333 -4.03 37.34 18.00
C PRO A 333 -2.99 36.98 19.05
N GLN A 334 -3.41 36.27 20.10
CA GLN A 334 -2.50 35.76 21.12
C GLN A 334 -1.81 34.47 20.72
N ARG A 335 -2.40 33.76 19.75
CA ARG A 335 -1.88 32.50 19.22
C ARG A 335 -2.22 32.39 17.74
N ALA A 336 -1.30 31.79 16.99
CA ALA A 336 -1.53 31.22 15.65
C ALA A 336 -0.85 29.86 15.58
N GLU A 337 -1.55 28.87 15.05
CA GLU A 337 -1.08 27.48 14.95
C GLU A 337 -1.36 26.91 13.56
N ALA A 338 -0.49 26.02 13.09
CA ALA A 338 -0.70 25.27 11.86
C ALA A 338 -0.23 23.81 12.06
N ASN A 339 -0.87 22.88 11.39
CA ASN A 339 -0.34 21.54 11.18
C ASN A 339 0.40 21.49 9.85
N VAL A 340 1.62 20.98 9.86
CA VAL A 340 2.40 20.67 8.67
C VAL A 340 2.57 19.16 8.61
N ASN A 341 1.95 18.54 7.58
CA ASN A 341 2.12 17.13 7.29
C ASN A 341 3.31 16.93 6.37
N CYS A 342 4.20 16.03 6.73
CA CYS A 342 5.35 15.65 5.93
C CYS A 342 5.29 14.18 5.54
N ARG A 343 5.68 13.90 4.29
CA ARG A 343 5.96 12.57 3.76
C ARG A 343 7.45 12.49 3.46
N ILE A 344 8.16 11.74 4.28
CA ILE A 344 9.61 11.74 4.37
C ILE A 344 10.19 10.57 3.58
N LEU A 345 11.19 10.83 2.73
CA LEU A 345 11.88 9.79 1.98
C LEU A 345 12.57 8.77 2.91
N PRO A 346 12.64 7.48 2.51
CA PRO A 346 13.41 6.47 3.21
C PRO A 346 14.86 6.90 3.44
N GLY A 347 15.43 6.56 4.61
CA GLY A 347 16.78 6.93 5.01
C GLY A 347 16.87 8.22 5.84
N HIS A 348 15.77 8.95 5.98
CA HIS A 348 15.67 10.14 6.81
C HIS A 348 14.81 9.91 8.07
N SER A 349 15.05 10.70 9.11
CA SER A 349 14.25 10.67 10.33
C SER A 349 13.28 11.86 10.40
N ALA A 350 12.21 11.71 11.18
CA ALA A 350 11.29 12.81 11.45
C ALA A 350 12.00 13.99 12.17
N GLU A 351 13.01 13.71 13.03
CA GLU A 351 13.78 14.76 13.68
C GLU A 351 14.66 15.54 12.70
N GLU A 352 15.30 14.88 11.71
CA GLU A 352 16.05 15.58 10.65
C GLU A 352 15.16 16.56 9.90
N VAL A 353 13.92 16.14 9.55
CA VAL A 353 12.96 17.00 8.86
C VAL A 353 12.47 18.13 9.75
N ARG A 354 12.19 17.86 11.05
CA ARG A 354 11.84 18.92 12.02
C ARG A 354 12.92 19.99 12.12
N GLN A 355 14.19 19.60 12.19
CA GLN A 355 15.31 20.54 12.21
C GLN A 355 15.43 21.33 10.91
N GLN A 356 15.13 20.70 9.77
CA GLN A 356 15.11 21.40 8.49
C GLN A 356 13.96 22.42 8.40
N LEU A 357 12.77 22.08 8.91
CA LEU A 357 11.63 23.00 9.00
C LEU A 357 11.96 24.23 9.84
N ILE A 358 12.64 24.07 10.99
CA ILE A 358 13.11 25.20 11.82
C ILE A 358 14.00 26.14 11.00
N LYS A 359 14.90 25.60 10.20
CA LYS A 359 15.77 26.41 9.32
C LYS A 359 14.99 27.10 8.22
N VAL A 360 14.02 26.42 7.61
CA VAL A 360 13.15 26.99 6.55
C VAL A 360 12.31 28.15 7.10
N PHE A 361 11.71 27.97 8.29
CA PHE A 361 10.92 29.05 8.90
C PHE A 361 11.79 30.25 9.30
N SER A 362 13.03 30.02 9.69
CA SER A 362 14.02 31.09 9.96
C SER A 362 13.50 32.25 10.87
N ASP A 363 12.58 31.91 11.79
CA ASP A 363 12.00 32.82 12.78
C ASP A 363 11.93 32.11 14.13
N PRO A 364 12.70 32.57 15.16
CA PRO A 364 12.72 31.94 16.48
C PRO A 364 11.39 32.02 17.23
N LYS A 365 10.43 32.82 16.74
CA LYS A 365 9.08 32.88 17.32
C LYS A 365 8.21 31.72 16.90
N ILE A 366 8.56 31.02 15.80
CA ILE A 366 7.84 29.84 15.33
C ILE A 366 8.41 28.62 16.04
N THR A 367 7.63 28.03 16.91
CA THR A 367 7.95 26.75 17.55
C THR A 367 7.53 25.62 16.62
N VAL A 368 8.38 24.62 16.40
CA VAL A 368 8.10 23.42 15.59
C VAL A 368 8.16 22.19 16.49
N ARG A 369 7.01 21.56 16.75
CA ARG A 369 6.89 20.38 17.60
C ARG A 369 6.35 19.19 16.81
N TYR A 370 6.80 18.00 17.15
CA TYR A 370 6.31 16.76 16.56
C TYR A 370 4.97 16.37 17.18
N VAL A 371 4.08 15.84 16.34
CA VAL A 371 2.80 15.27 16.78
C VAL A 371 2.81 13.79 16.40
N ASP A 372 2.70 12.92 17.40
CA ASP A 372 2.63 11.48 17.17
C ASP A 372 1.24 11.03 16.66
N ASN A 373 1.11 9.76 16.28
CA ASN A 373 -0.15 9.19 15.78
C ASN A 373 -1.28 9.19 16.84
N PHE A 374 -0.95 9.45 18.11
CA PHE A 374 -1.92 9.57 19.21
C PHE A 374 -2.32 11.02 19.49
N GLY A 375 -1.73 11.97 18.77
CA GLY A 375 -1.93 13.40 18.97
C GLY A 375 -1.10 13.99 20.12
N ASN A 376 -0.13 13.24 20.69
CA ASN A 376 0.76 13.78 21.72
C ASN A 376 1.79 14.68 21.06
N ILE A 377 2.05 15.82 21.69
CA ILE A 377 2.98 16.83 21.19
C ILE A 377 4.29 16.76 21.95
N SER A 378 5.41 16.70 21.24
CA SER A 378 6.76 16.69 21.82
C SER A 378 7.69 17.67 21.11
N ASP A 379 8.65 18.21 21.85
CA ASP A 379 9.64 19.18 21.35
C ASP A 379 10.66 18.53 20.40
N ARG A 380 10.74 17.20 20.39
CA ARG A 380 11.61 16.42 19.50
C ARG A 380 10.80 15.33 18.84
N ALA A 381 11.13 15.05 17.57
CA ALA A 381 10.61 13.90 16.86
C ALA A 381 11.50 12.66 17.07
N PRO A 382 11.03 11.45 16.73
CA PRO A 382 11.88 10.27 16.65
C PRO A 382 13.05 10.50 15.69
N ASP A 383 14.26 10.19 16.16
CA ASP A 383 15.51 10.32 15.39
C ASP A 383 15.88 9.01 14.67
N ARG A 384 15.05 7.99 14.80
CA ARG A 384 15.23 6.73 14.07
C ARG A 384 14.94 6.95 12.60
N LYS A 385 15.92 6.70 11.75
CA LYS A 385 15.75 6.69 10.30
C LYS A 385 14.93 5.49 9.90
N SER A 386 14.09 5.65 8.89
CA SER A 386 13.52 4.50 8.21
C SER A 386 14.64 3.68 7.57
N LEU A 387 14.48 2.37 7.54
CA LEU A 387 15.47 1.51 6.89
C LEU A 387 15.47 1.75 5.38
N PRO A 388 16.61 1.50 4.71
CA PRO A 388 16.63 1.51 3.25
C PRO A 388 15.63 0.47 2.70
N PRO A 389 15.18 0.64 1.46
CA PRO A 389 14.32 -0.36 0.80
C PRO A 389 14.91 -1.77 0.92
N PRO A 390 14.08 -2.82 1.06
CA PRO A 390 14.55 -4.19 0.95
C PRO A 390 15.12 -4.42 -0.46
N PRO A 391 16.08 -5.35 -0.62
CA PRO A 391 16.61 -5.68 -1.94
C PRO A 391 15.51 -6.12 -2.90
N LEU A 392 15.61 -5.77 -4.18
CA LEU A 392 14.72 -6.29 -5.23
C LEU A 392 15.06 -7.78 -5.51
N SER A 393 14.70 -8.64 -4.54
CA SER A 393 15.11 -10.03 -4.50
C SER A 393 14.50 -10.84 -5.65
N ARG A 394 15.34 -11.63 -6.34
CA ARG A 394 14.88 -12.57 -7.38
C ARG A 394 13.96 -13.66 -6.84
N GLU A 395 14.03 -13.97 -5.55
CA GLU A 395 13.13 -14.93 -4.88
C GLU A 395 11.69 -14.41 -4.83
N VAL A 396 11.50 -13.09 -4.74
CA VAL A 396 10.19 -12.43 -4.78
C VAL A 396 9.81 -12.04 -6.21
N PHE A 397 10.67 -11.28 -6.89
CA PHE A 397 10.36 -10.73 -8.22
C PHE A 397 10.33 -11.79 -9.32
N GLY A 398 11.13 -12.86 -9.24
CA GLY A 398 11.12 -13.93 -10.24
C GLY A 398 9.77 -14.64 -10.37
N PRO A 399 9.16 -15.13 -9.29
CA PRO A 399 7.80 -15.67 -9.31
C PRO A 399 6.75 -14.65 -9.77
N LEU A 400 6.84 -13.39 -9.32
CA LEU A 400 5.92 -12.32 -9.75
C LEU A 400 5.97 -12.09 -11.25
N GLU A 401 7.16 -11.89 -11.83
CA GLU A 401 7.36 -11.71 -13.27
C GLU A 401 6.79 -12.89 -14.07
N LYS A 402 7.07 -14.12 -13.63
CA LYS A 402 6.58 -15.34 -14.29
C LYS A 402 5.05 -15.42 -14.27
N ILE A 403 4.42 -15.22 -13.11
CA ILE A 403 2.97 -15.36 -12.97
C ILE A 403 2.27 -14.20 -13.67
N THR A 404 2.76 -12.98 -13.52
CA THR A 404 2.21 -11.80 -14.21
C THR A 404 2.25 -11.99 -15.73
N SER A 405 3.36 -12.48 -16.29
CA SER A 405 3.46 -12.73 -17.73
C SER A 405 2.52 -13.83 -18.25
N GLN A 406 2.14 -14.78 -17.38
CA GLN A 406 1.17 -15.83 -17.72
C GLN A 406 -0.27 -15.33 -17.67
N MET A 407 -0.61 -14.54 -16.64
CA MET A 407 -1.98 -14.07 -16.42
C MET A 407 -2.31 -12.78 -17.18
N TRP A 408 -1.31 -11.93 -17.39
CA TRP A 408 -1.43 -10.65 -18.10
C TRP A 408 -0.26 -10.50 -19.09
N PRO A 409 -0.29 -11.17 -20.24
CA PRO A 409 0.82 -11.12 -21.19
C PRO A 409 1.19 -9.71 -21.61
N GLY A 410 2.48 -9.39 -21.54
CA GLY A 410 3.02 -8.07 -21.87
C GLY A 410 2.98 -7.04 -20.74
N THR A 411 2.43 -7.40 -19.57
CA THR A 411 2.40 -6.53 -18.39
C THR A 411 3.73 -6.68 -17.61
N PRO A 412 4.53 -5.61 -17.48
CA PRO A 412 5.78 -5.66 -16.71
C PRO A 412 5.52 -5.62 -15.21
N VAL A 413 6.46 -6.15 -14.42
CA VAL A 413 6.49 -6.00 -12.96
C VAL A 413 7.44 -4.85 -12.62
N VAL A 414 6.93 -3.84 -11.92
CA VAL A 414 7.63 -2.58 -11.65
C VAL A 414 7.66 -2.34 -10.15
N PRO A 415 8.85 -2.27 -9.52
CA PRO A 415 8.93 -1.85 -8.13
C PRO A 415 8.60 -0.36 -8.01
N GLU A 416 7.84 -0.01 -6.98
CA GLU A 416 7.52 1.39 -6.71
C GLU A 416 7.68 1.74 -5.22
N MET A 417 7.73 3.03 -4.95
CA MET A 417 7.68 3.56 -3.59
C MET A 417 6.30 4.16 -3.35
N ALA A 418 5.57 3.58 -2.40
CA ALA A 418 4.32 4.17 -1.95
C ALA A 418 4.57 5.57 -1.37
N THR A 419 3.83 6.55 -1.84
CA THR A 419 3.87 7.93 -1.31
C THR A 419 2.95 8.11 -0.11
N GLY A 420 2.04 7.15 0.09
CA GLY A 420 1.24 6.96 1.29
C GLY A 420 2.05 6.31 2.42
N ALA A 421 1.33 5.72 3.36
CA ALA A 421 1.88 4.86 4.41
C ALA A 421 0.90 3.71 4.61
N SER A 422 1.41 2.54 4.97
CA SER A 422 0.64 1.34 5.28
C SER A 422 1.19 0.66 6.53
N ASP A 423 0.57 -0.42 6.96
CA ASP A 423 1.11 -1.28 8.03
C ASP A 423 2.52 -1.82 7.73
N GLY A 424 2.93 -1.80 6.47
CA GLY A 424 4.27 -2.16 6.02
C GLY A 424 5.38 -1.35 6.69
N ILE A 425 5.13 -0.08 7.05
CA ILE A 425 6.13 0.78 7.71
C ILE A 425 6.59 0.20 9.05
N TYR A 426 5.70 -0.45 9.80
CA TYR A 426 6.03 -1.03 11.10
C TYR A 426 6.92 -2.27 10.96
N THR A 427 6.61 -3.15 10.01
CA THR A 427 7.42 -4.36 9.74
C THR A 427 8.78 -4.00 9.14
N MET A 428 8.84 -3.07 8.20
CA MET A 428 10.11 -2.52 7.69
C MET A 428 10.92 -1.87 8.82
N SER A 429 10.28 -1.06 9.67
CA SER A 429 10.97 -0.44 10.82
C SER A 429 11.47 -1.46 11.85
N ALA A 430 10.85 -2.64 11.94
CA ALA A 430 11.30 -3.77 12.75
C ALA A 430 12.42 -4.58 12.11
N GLY A 431 12.85 -4.24 10.89
CA GLY A 431 13.94 -4.88 10.16
C GLY A 431 13.51 -6.09 9.35
N ILE A 432 12.22 -6.23 9.02
CA ILE A 432 11.70 -7.32 8.21
C ILE A 432 11.44 -6.79 6.79
N PRO A 433 12.05 -7.35 5.73
CA PRO A 433 11.76 -7.00 4.36
C PRO A 433 10.26 -7.13 4.07
N THR A 434 9.64 -6.05 3.58
CA THR A 434 8.20 -5.99 3.33
C THR A 434 7.94 -5.51 1.91
N TYR A 435 7.01 -6.19 1.22
CA TYR A 435 6.60 -5.84 -0.14
C TYR A 435 5.08 -5.77 -0.20
N GLY A 436 4.55 -4.70 -0.79
CA GLY A 436 3.13 -4.55 -1.12
C GLY A 436 2.81 -5.32 -2.40
N ILE A 437 1.95 -6.33 -2.31
CA ILE A 437 1.61 -7.22 -3.43
C ILE A 437 0.13 -7.61 -3.35
N ALA A 438 -0.72 -6.98 -4.16
CA ALA A 438 -2.16 -7.29 -4.19
C ALA A 438 -2.55 -8.28 -5.31
N GLY A 439 -2.06 -8.08 -6.52
CA GLY A 439 -2.46 -8.91 -7.67
C GLY A 439 -3.91 -8.67 -8.16
N ILE A 440 -4.55 -7.62 -7.67
CA ILE A 440 -5.87 -7.16 -8.11
C ILE A 440 -5.68 -6.08 -9.19
N ALA A 441 -6.48 -6.11 -10.24
CA ALA A 441 -6.47 -5.08 -11.27
C ALA A 441 -7.47 -3.97 -10.95
N ILE A 442 -7.01 -2.73 -10.91
CA ILE A 442 -7.84 -1.53 -10.72
C ILE A 442 -7.49 -0.53 -11.82
N ASP A 443 -8.49 -0.01 -12.52
CA ASP A 443 -8.29 1.05 -13.50
C ASP A 443 -7.94 2.36 -12.80
N ARG A 444 -7.00 3.12 -13.39
CA ARG A 444 -6.55 4.41 -12.84
C ARG A 444 -7.69 5.42 -12.63
N ASP A 445 -8.74 5.33 -13.42
CA ASP A 445 -9.91 6.22 -13.36
C ASP A 445 -10.98 5.71 -12.38
N ASP A 446 -10.82 4.51 -11.79
CA ASP A 446 -11.78 3.88 -10.89
C ASP A 446 -11.17 3.54 -9.51
N ILE A 447 -10.13 4.26 -9.12
CA ILE A 447 -9.57 4.20 -7.77
C ILE A 447 -10.55 4.91 -6.84
N ARG A 448 -11.25 4.13 -5.98
CA ARG A 448 -12.31 4.62 -5.09
C ARG A 448 -12.06 4.32 -3.62
N ALA A 449 -10.88 3.84 -3.28
CA ALA A 449 -10.46 3.71 -1.88
C ALA A 449 -10.73 5.04 -1.14
N HIS A 450 -11.32 4.97 0.07
CA HIS A 450 -11.79 6.10 0.88
C HIS A 450 -12.91 6.96 0.25
N GLY A 451 -13.30 6.68 -1.00
CA GLY A 451 -14.33 7.42 -1.73
C GLY A 451 -15.76 6.92 -1.49
N GLN A 452 -16.71 7.58 -2.16
CA GLN A 452 -18.12 7.15 -2.24
C GLN A 452 -18.25 5.98 -3.22
N ASP A 453 -19.23 5.11 -2.96
CA ASP A 453 -19.54 3.97 -3.85
C ASP A 453 -18.29 3.18 -4.24
N GLU A 454 -17.46 2.90 -3.25
CA GLU A 454 -16.27 2.07 -3.40
C GLU A 454 -16.67 0.71 -3.99
N ARG A 455 -15.93 0.26 -5.02
CA ARG A 455 -16.26 -0.94 -5.77
C ARG A 455 -15.04 -1.63 -6.34
N LEU A 456 -15.16 -2.93 -6.53
CA LEU A 456 -14.14 -3.76 -7.16
C LEU A 456 -14.74 -4.61 -8.29
N GLY A 457 -14.08 -4.67 -9.43
CA GLY A 457 -14.51 -5.52 -10.56
C GLY A 457 -14.52 -7.00 -10.18
N ILE A 458 -15.63 -7.69 -10.48
CA ILE A 458 -15.84 -9.11 -10.13
C ILE A 458 -14.75 -9.99 -10.75
N GLU A 459 -14.45 -9.77 -12.03
CA GLU A 459 -13.41 -10.53 -12.74
C GLU A 459 -12.02 -10.25 -12.15
N SER A 460 -11.74 -8.98 -11.83
CA SER A 460 -10.48 -8.56 -11.20
C SER A 460 -10.29 -9.24 -9.84
N TYR A 461 -11.33 -9.29 -9.01
CA TYR A 461 -11.30 -9.99 -7.73
C TYR A 461 -10.91 -11.47 -7.87
N TYR A 462 -11.58 -12.21 -8.77
CA TYR A 462 -11.29 -13.63 -8.94
C TYR A 462 -9.93 -13.89 -9.61
N LYS A 463 -9.46 -12.99 -10.46
CA LYS A 463 -8.07 -13.04 -10.95
C LYS A 463 -7.07 -12.82 -9.82
N GLY A 464 -7.37 -11.90 -8.89
CA GLY A 464 -6.59 -11.71 -7.68
C GLY A 464 -6.51 -12.97 -6.81
N VAL A 465 -7.63 -13.68 -6.63
CA VAL A 465 -7.67 -14.97 -5.92
C VAL A 465 -6.76 -16.01 -6.57
N ASP A 466 -6.80 -16.15 -7.89
CA ASP A 466 -5.95 -17.10 -8.63
C ASP A 466 -4.47 -16.69 -8.61
N PHE A 467 -4.21 -15.39 -8.80
CA PHE A 467 -2.85 -14.83 -8.73
C PHE A 467 -2.20 -15.10 -7.39
N TYR A 468 -2.87 -14.77 -6.30
CA TYR A 468 -2.30 -14.86 -4.96
C TYR A 468 -2.04 -16.31 -4.53
N TYR A 469 -2.93 -17.22 -4.90
CA TYR A 469 -2.71 -18.66 -4.72
C TYR A 469 -1.46 -19.15 -5.48
N ARG A 470 -1.32 -18.80 -6.75
CA ARG A 470 -0.14 -19.18 -7.55
C ARG A 470 1.13 -18.56 -7.02
N PHE A 471 1.07 -17.29 -6.63
CA PHE A 471 2.20 -16.55 -6.10
C PHE A 471 2.69 -17.14 -4.79
N LEU A 472 1.82 -17.31 -3.80
CA LEU A 472 2.21 -17.91 -2.52
C LEU A 472 2.75 -19.34 -2.71
N LYS A 473 2.11 -20.13 -3.55
CA LYS A 473 2.61 -21.48 -3.86
C LYS A 473 4.01 -21.44 -4.48
N ALA A 474 4.28 -20.50 -5.38
CA ALA A 474 5.59 -20.37 -6.04
C ALA A 474 6.71 -19.92 -5.09
N VAL A 475 6.42 -19.04 -4.12
CA VAL A 475 7.42 -18.53 -3.16
C VAL A 475 7.58 -19.41 -1.92
N THR A 476 6.76 -20.45 -1.76
CA THR A 476 6.80 -21.38 -0.63
C THR A 476 6.90 -22.85 -1.06
N SER A 477 7.21 -23.10 -2.33
CA SER A 477 7.53 -24.42 -2.86
C SER A 477 9.04 -24.60 -3.00
N GLU A 478 9.54 -25.82 -2.75
CA GLU A 478 10.95 -26.18 -2.99
C GLU A 478 11.35 -26.07 -4.46
#